data_6a7874f0caaf75bd792678d180d23980
#
_entry.id   6a7874f0caaf75bd792678d180d23980
#
_cell.length_a   1.000
_cell.length_b   1.000
_cell.length_c   1.000
_cell.angle_alpha   90.00
_cell.angle_beta   90.00
_cell.angle_gamma   90.00
#
_symmetry.space_group_name_H-M   'P 1'
#
loop_
_entity.id
_entity.type
_entity.pdbx_description
1 polymer ?
#
loop_
_entity_poly.entity_id
_entity_poly.type
_entity_poly.pdbx_seq_one_letter_code
_entity_poly.pdbx_strand_id
1 'polypeptide(L)'
;MRVRARPRTVSRGSCRSVFHRRKVVVADWRLRQRMIGITDYIGDSSISIADGGDGLSVTLAHGKKMTTAVSIEDVRREVKILRALSGHKHLVKFHDACEDANNVYIAMELCEGGELLDRILSRGGKYSEDDAKLIIVQILNVVAFCHLQGVVHRDLKPELTMPFHLPASQNFLFTSRDEDADMKLIDFGLSDFIRPDERLNDIVGSAYYVAPEVLHRSYSLEADIWSIGVITYILLCGSRPFWARTESGIFRSVLRSDPNFEDLPWPSVSPEAKDFVKRLLNKDYRKRMTAAQALTHPWLRSESHPIPLDIFVYKLVKSYLHATPLKRAALKALSKALTEDELVYLRAQFMLLEPSKDGRVSIENFRLALLGNATEAMRESRVHDILNAMTALSYKKLDFEEFCAAAISTYQLEALEEWEIIATVAFQHFEQEGNRHVSVEELARELNVGPTAHSILRDWIRNDGKLNMLGYTKFLHGVTLRSTPVRRH
;
A
#
# COMPACT_ATOMS: atom_id res chain seq x y z
N MET A 1 31.63 -32.68 47.51
CA MET A 1 32.22 -31.32 47.64
C MET A 1 31.43 -30.37 46.75
N ARG A 2 30.59 -29.56 47.32
CA ARG A 2 29.78 -28.52 46.61
C ARG A 2 30.61 -27.25 46.63
N VAL A 3 31.07 -26.81 45.45
CA VAL A 3 31.70 -25.49 45.30
C VAL A 3 30.58 -24.47 45.02
N ARG A 4 30.32 -23.59 45.99
CA ARG A 4 29.47 -22.40 45.83
C ARG A 4 30.25 -21.36 45.05
N ALA A 5 29.83 -21.09 43.84
CA ALA A 5 30.27 -19.91 43.09
C ALA A 5 29.59 -18.66 43.63
N ARG A 6 30.39 -17.69 44.08
CA ARG A 6 29.92 -16.34 44.47
C ARG A 6 29.50 -15.59 43.21
N PRO A 7 28.39 -14.82 43.21
CA PRO A 7 28.04 -14.00 42.06
C PRO A 7 29.03 -12.84 41.95
N ARG A 8 29.70 -12.75 40.80
CA ARG A 8 30.45 -11.55 40.42
C ARG A 8 29.44 -10.41 40.20
N THR A 9 29.63 -9.32 40.91
CA THR A 9 28.96 -8.06 40.73
C THR A 9 29.32 -7.51 39.36
N VAL A 10 28.47 -7.69 38.40
CA VAL A 10 28.58 -7.07 37.05
C VAL A 10 28.15 -5.60 37.24
N SER A 11 29.04 -4.68 36.90
CA SER A 11 28.76 -3.25 36.88
C SER A 11 27.53 -2.97 36.04
N ARG A 12 26.60 -2.20 36.58
CA ARG A 12 25.35 -1.78 35.95
C ARG A 12 25.62 -0.90 34.74
N GLY A 13 25.95 -1.48 33.59
CA GLY A 13 25.78 -0.83 32.29
C GLY A 13 24.28 -0.70 32.04
N SER A 14 23.76 0.50 32.07
CA SER A 14 22.33 0.73 31.87
C SER A 14 21.95 0.53 30.42
N CYS A 15 21.35 -0.61 30.12
CA CYS A 15 20.55 -0.73 28.88
C CYS A 15 19.41 0.29 28.97
N ARG A 16 19.43 1.32 28.11
CA ARG A 16 18.40 2.36 28.06
C ARG A 16 17.45 2.07 26.93
N SER A 17 16.17 2.18 27.17
CA SER A 17 15.15 2.15 26.13
C SER A 17 15.39 3.30 25.15
N VAL A 18 15.22 3.03 23.87
CA VAL A 18 15.37 3.99 22.76
C VAL A 18 14.38 5.16 22.85
N PHE A 19 13.34 5.03 23.67
CA PHE A 19 12.28 6.02 23.78
C PHE A 19 12.11 6.52 25.22
N HIS A 20 12.51 7.74 25.47
CA HIS A 20 12.33 8.52 26.69
C HIS A 20 12.77 7.86 28.00
N ARG A 21 13.21 8.65 28.97
CA ARG A 21 13.67 8.36 30.34
C ARG A 21 12.71 7.50 31.22
N ARG A 22 11.75 6.78 30.66
CA ARG A 22 10.98 5.77 31.37
C ARG A 22 11.74 4.46 31.24
N LYS A 23 12.17 3.92 32.38
CA LYS A 23 12.67 2.54 32.48
C LYS A 23 11.66 1.63 31.80
N VAL A 24 12.00 1.09 30.62
CA VAL A 24 11.25 -0.03 30.05
C VAL A 24 11.49 -1.18 31.02
N VAL A 25 10.48 -1.55 31.75
CA VAL A 25 10.49 -2.78 32.54
C VAL A 25 10.25 -3.87 31.52
N VAL A 26 11.33 -4.55 31.09
CA VAL A 26 11.21 -5.80 30.35
C VAL A 26 10.48 -6.73 31.31
N ALA A 27 9.31 -7.20 30.92
CA ALA A 27 8.45 -8.04 31.75
C ALA A 27 9.14 -9.34 32.16
N ASP A 28 10.16 -9.77 31.38
CA ASP A 28 10.99 -10.93 31.71
C ASP A 28 12.46 -10.51 31.93
N TRP A 29 12.89 -10.52 33.21
CA TRP A 29 14.26 -10.21 33.56
C TRP A 29 15.28 -11.24 33.00
N ARG A 30 14.85 -12.48 32.65
CA ARG A 30 15.68 -13.52 32.05
C ARG A 30 16.09 -13.13 30.63
N LEU A 31 15.15 -12.55 29.85
CA LEU A 31 15.45 -12.00 28.53
C LEU A 31 16.49 -10.88 28.63
N ARG A 32 16.31 -9.98 29.61
CA ARG A 32 17.23 -8.87 29.87
C ARG A 32 18.63 -9.33 30.24
N GLN A 33 18.75 -10.34 31.11
CA GLN A 33 20.05 -10.92 31.51
C GLN A 33 20.73 -11.63 30.34
N ARG A 34 19.98 -12.30 29.48
CA ARG A 34 20.51 -12.95 28.27
C ARG A 34 20.96 -11.93 27.23
N MET A 35 20.18 -10.86 26.98
CA MET A 35 20.58 -9.80 26.07
C MET A 35 21.87 -9.10 26.53
N ILE A 36 22.05 -8.83 27.81
CA ILE A 36 23.28 -8.24 28.37
C ILE A 36 24.50 -9.20 28.23
N GLY A 37 24.28 -10.50 28.39
CA GLY A 37 25.36 -11.50 28.22
C GLY A 37 25.78 -11.74 26.78
N ILE A 38 24.94 -11.37 25.81
CA ILE A 38 25.17 -11.55 24.36
C ILE A 38 25.91 -10.35 23.77
N THR A 39 25.79 -9.16 24.31
CA THR A 39 26.47 -7.95 23.83
C THR A 39 27.99 -8.06 23.80
N ASP A 40 28.56 -8.90 24.66
CA ASP A 40 30.02 -9.14 24.71
C ASP A 40 30.54 -10.09 23.59
N TYR A 41 29.64 -10.74 22.84
CA TYR A 41 29.98 -11.80 21.89
C TYR A 41 29.59 -11.53 20.42
N ILE A 42 28.87 -10.44 20.12
CA ILE A 42 28.31 -10.22 18.78
C ILE A 42 29.21 -9.34 17.91
N GLY A 43 29.92 -10.01 16.95
CA GLY A 43 30.18 -9.42 15.64
C GLY A 43 28.88 -9.37 14.80
N ASP A 44 28.91 -8.83 13.60
CA ASP A 44 27.79 -8.55 12.65
C ASP A 44 26.80 -9.74 12.34
N SER A 45 26.48 -10.61 13.28
CA SER A 45 25.66 -11.83 13.08
C SER A 45 24.37 -11.81 13.89
N SER A 46 23.27 -12.27 13.29
CA SER A 46 22.00 -12.52 13.98
C SER A 46 22.14 -13.68 14.98
N ILE A 47 21.56 -13.54 16.18
CA ILE A 47 21.55 -14.61 17.19
C ILE A 47 20.11 -15.02 17.46
N SER A 48 19.88 -16.33 17.35
CA SER A 48 18.64 -16.97 17.75
C SER A 48 18.77 -17.50 19.18
N ILE A 49 17.85 -17.12 20.05
CA ILE A 49 17.75 -17.64 21.40
C ILE A 49 16.48 -18.48 21.51
N ALA A 50 16.64 -19.79 21.58
CA ALA A 50 15.54 -20.69 21.93
C ALA A 50 15.49 -20.88 23.45
N ASP A 51 14.36 -20.67 24.09
CA ASP A 51 14.13 -21.00 25.49
C ASP A 51 13.41 -22.34 25.61
N GLY A 52 14.03 -23.30 26.25
CA GLY A 52 13.54 -24.67 26.37
C GLY A 52 12.40 -24.90 27.38
N GLY A 53 11.62 -23.88 27.76
CA GLY A 53 10.60 -24.03 28.81
C GLY A 53 9.24 -23.43 28.55
N ASP A 54 9.12 -22.28 27.91
CA ASP A 54 7.87 -21.54 27.77
C ASP A 54 7.54 -21.09 26.33
N GLY A 55 8.17 -21.68 25.32
CA GLY A 55 7.81 -21.46 23.92
C GLY A 55 8.15 -20.08 23.32
N LEU A 56 8.94 -19.25 24.02
CA LEU A 56 9.35 -17.93 23.50
C LEU A 56 10.66 -18.04 22.73
N SER A 57 10.60 -18.11 21.43
CA SER A 57 11.75 -18.00 20.56
C SER A 57 11.93 -16.54 20.12
N VAL A 58 13.12 -15.97 20.33
CA VAL A 58 13.43 -14.57 20.02
C VAL A 58 14.64 -14.54 19.08
N THR A 59 14.49 -13.87 17.93
CA THR A 59 15.62 -13.51 17.07
C THR A 59 16.07 -12.11 17.44
N LEU A 60 17.37 -11.92 17.67
CA LEU A 60 17.96 -10.61 17.71
C LEU A 60 18.34 -10.24 16.26
N ALA A 61 17.61 -9.32 15.66
CA ALA A 61 18.04 -8.71 14.41
C ALA A 61 19.32 -7.90 14.65
N HIS A 62 20.20 -7.85 13.67
CA HIS A 62 21.51 -7.21 13.67
C HIS A 62 21.63 -6.01 14.61
N GLY A 63 22.69 -5.99 15.42
CA GLY A 63 23.14 -4.79 16.08
C GLY A 63 23.51 -3.74 15.01
N LYS A 64 22.58 -2.84 14.67
CA LYS A 64 22.84 -1.78 13.71
C LYS A 64 23.79 -0.78 14.35
N LYS A 65 24.99 -0.62 13.75
CA LYS A 65 26.02 0.31 14.26
C LYS A 65 25.53 1.75 14.13
N MET A 66 25.57 2.49 15.24
CA MET A 66 25.25 3.90 15.29
C MET A 66 26.47 4.75 14.89
N THR A 67 26.80 4.81 13.62
CA THR A 67 28.02 5.47 13.13
C THR A 67 27.81 6.94 12.76
N THR A 68 26.59 7.34 12.42
CA THR A 68 26.24 8.71 12.06
C THR A 68 24.92 9.13 12.70
N ALA A 69 24.68 10.44 12.84
CA ALA A 69 23.42 10.96 13.37
C ALA A 69 22.21 10.52 12.55
N VAL A 70 22.36 10.44 11.22
CA VAL A 70 21.31 9.99 10.29
C VAL A 70 20.97 8.51 10.52
N SER A 71 21.98 7.63 10.63
CA SER A 71 21.74 6.21 10.88
C SER A 71 21.07 5.93 12.23
N ILE A 72 21.34 6.76 13.24
CA ILE A 72 20.68 6.66 14.56
C ILE A 72 19.18 7.00 14.44
N GLU A 73 18.86 8.05 13.70
CA GLU A 73 17.48 8.49 13.50
C GLU A 73 16.67 7.46 12.71
N ASP A 74 17.26 6.88 11.66
CA ASP A 74 16.63 5.83 10.85
C ASP A 74 16.31 4.59 11.67
N VAL A 75 17.25 4.09 12.48
CA VAL A 75 17.00 2.93 13.34
C VAL A 75 15.96 3.24 14.42
N ARG A 76 15.96 4.44 14.98
CA ARG A 76 14.92 4.85 15.95
C ARG A 76 13.55 4.92 15.31
N ARG A 77 13.46 5.38 14.05
CA ARG A 77 12.23 5.41 13.26
C ARG A 77 11.73 3.99 13.00
N GLU A 78 12.61 3.06 12.60
CA GLU A 78 12.29 1.65 12.42
C GLU A 78 11.69 1.03 13.68
N VAL A 79 12.34 1.19 14.84
CA VAL A 79 11.83 0.69 16.13
C VAL A 79 10.47 1.32 16.46
N LYS A 80 10.30 2.60 16.17
CA LYS A 80 9.04 3.31 16.39
C LYS A 80 7.91 2.71 15.53
N ILE A 81 8.18 2.44 14.25
CA ILE A 81 7.24 1.85 13.31
C ILE A 81 6.89 0.41 13.74
N LEU A 82 7.89 -0.45 14.00
CA LEU A 82 7.68 -1.83 14.43
C LEU A 82 6.82 -1.91 15.69
N ARG A 83 7.08 -1.04 16.68
CA ARG A 83 6.28 -0.97 17.92
C ARG A 83 4.85 -0.53 17.64
N ALA A 84 4.68 0.45 16.77
CA ALA A 84 3.39 1.08 16.49
C ALA A 84 2.47 0.21 15.59
N LEU A 85 3.04 -0.65 14.75
CA LEU A 85 2.33 -1.54 13.83
C LEU A 85 1.98 -2.91 14.44
N SER A 86 1.96 -3.10 15.74
CA SER A 86 1.73 -4.40 16.36
C SER A 86 0.37 -5.02 16.00
N GLY A 87 0.32 -6.36 15.93
CA GLY A 87 -0.93 -7.13 15.93
C GLY A 87 -1.38 -7.72 14.60
N HIS A 88 -0.65 -7.57 13.50
CA HIS A 88 -1.02 -8.20 12.22
C HIS A 88 -0.34 -9.56 12.04
N LYS A 89 -1.10 -10.57 11.52
CA LYS A 89 -0.64 -11.95 11.36
C LYS A 89 0.65 -12.07 10.53
N HIS A 90 0.76 -11.32 9.44
CA HIS A 90 1.89 -11.35 8.50
C HIS A 90 2.93 -10.25 8.76
N LEU A 91 2.89 -9.61 9.92
CA LEU A 91 3.92 -8.69 10.40
C LEU A 91 4.74 -9.38 11.48
N VAL A 92 6.06 -9.20 11.47
CA VAL A 92 6.93 -9.70 12.53
C VAL A 92 6.51 -9.12 13.89
N LYS A 93 6.39 -9.99 14.89
CA LYS A 93 6.03 -9.54 16.25
C LYS A 93 7.22 -8.87 16.90
N PHE A 94 7.10 -7.59 17.16
CA PHE A 94 8.08 -6.83 17.93
C PHE A 94 7.92 -7.11 19.41
N HIS A 95 9.02 -7.42 20.11
CA HIS A 95 9.03 -7.67 21.56
C HIS A 95 9.61 -6.50 22.33
N ASP A 96 10.82 -6.05 21.99
CA ASP A 96 11.49 -4.93 22.66
C ASP A 96 12.65 -4.39 21.83
N ALA A 97 13.18 -3.24 22.22
CA ALA A 97 14.41 -2.69 21.70
C ALA A 97 15.23 -2.01 22.78
N CYS A 98 16.54 -2.15 22.72
CA CYS A 98 17.47 -1.48 23.63
C CYS A 98 18.70 -0.96 22.86
N GLU A 99 19.41 0.00 23.45
CA GLU A 99 20.63 0.57 22.88
C GLU A 99 21.78 0.58 23.88
N ASP A 100 22.97 0.39 23.39
CA ASP A 100 24.22 0.69 24.10
C ASP A 100 24.92 1.90 23.46
N ALA A 101 26.21 2.10 23.75
CA ALA A 101 26.97 3.23 23.22
C ALA A 101 27.14 3.21 21.69
N ASN A 102 27.09 2.03 21.06
CA ASN A 102 27.46 1.82 19.66
C ASN A 102 26.37 1.19 18.80
N ASN A 103 25.41 0.48 19.42
CA ASN A 103 24.45 -0.36 18.71
C ASN A 103 23.02 -0.21 19.27
N VAL A 104 22.03 -0.44 18.41
CA VAL A 104 20.63 -0.69 18.76
C VAL A 104 20.35 -2.18 18.53
N TYR A 105 19.69 -2.81 19.49
CA TYR A 105 19.28 -4.21 19.47
C TYR A 105 17.76 -4.27 19.40
N ILE A 106 17.21 -5.01 18.45
CA ILE A 106 15.78 -5.18 18.25
C ILE A 106 15.43 -6.65 18.49
N ALA A 107 14.54 -6.92 19.45
CA ALA A 107 14.04 -8.24 19.74
C ALA A 107 12.70 -8.49 19.05
N MET A 108 12.62 -9.53 18.22
CA MET A 108 11.44 -9.90 17.43
C MET A 108 11.16 -11.41 17.54
N GLU A 109 10.00 -11.86 17.05
CA GLU A 109 9.71 -13.29 16.91
C GLU A 109 10.71 -13.96 15.97
N LEU A 110 11.02 -15.24 16.26
CA LEU A 110 11.91 -16.04 15.43
C LEU A 110 11.16 -16.62 14.24
N CYS A 111 11.73 -16.46 13.05
CA CYS A 111 11.22 -17.04 11.80
C CYS A 111 12.24 -18.07 11.28
N GLU A 112 11.95 -19.37 11.41
CA GLU A 112 12.87 -20.46 11.08
C GLU A 112 12.67 -21.07 9.69
N GLY A 113 11.64 -20.60 8.96
CA GLY A 113 11.23 -21.17 7.67
C GLY A 113 12.06 -20.73 6.48
N GLY A 114 13.08 -19.87 6.70
CA GLY A 114 13.93 -19.34 5.63
C GLY A 114 13.24 -18.23 4.83
N GLU A 115 13.90 -17.84 3.78
CA GLU A 115 13.58 -16.68 2.96
C GLU A 115 12.63 -17.02 1.81
N LEU A 116 11.82 -16.05 1.37
CA LEU A 116 10.95 -16.23 0.20
C LEU A 116 11.74 -16.65 -1.04
N LEU A 117 12.91 -16.05 -1.25
CA LEU A 117 13.77 -16.38 -2.37
C LEU A 117 14.26 -17.82 -2.34
N ASP A 118 14.70 -18.32 -1.19
CA ASP A 118 15.18 -19.69 -1.06
C ASP A 118 14.09 -20.70 -1.46
N ARG A 119 12.83 -20.42 -1.11
CA ARG A 119 11.69 -21.22 -1.56
C ARG A 119 11.43 -21.10 -3.07
N ILE A 120 11.60 -19.92 -3.67
CA ILE A 120 11.51 -19.73 -5.13
C ILE A 120 12.56 -20.60 -5.83
N LEU A 121 13.81 -20.51 -5.38
CA LEU A 121 14.93 -21.24 -5.99
C LEU A 121 14.80 -22.76 -5.83
N SER A 122 14.38 -23.24 -4.65
CA SER A 122 14.18 -24.68 -4.39
C SER A 122 13.07 -25.30 -5.26
N ARG A 123 12.15 -24.47 -5.78
CA ARG A 123 11.05 -24.86 -6.70
C ARG A 123 11.38 -24.66 -8.19
N GLY A 124 12.67 -24.51 -8.53
CA GLY A 124 13.13 -24.35 -9.92
C GLY A 124 13.05 -22.91 -10.44
N GLY A 125 13.01 -21.91 -9.56
CA GLY A 125 13.15 -20.50 -9.89
C GLY A 125 11.85 -19.77 -10.20
N LYS A 126 10.69 -20.42 -10.16
CA LYS A 126 9.37 -19.82 -10.32
C LYS A 126 8.31 -20.62 -9.55
N TYR A 127 7.18 -19.99 -9.31
CA TYR A 127 6.00 -20.62 -8.69
C TYR A 127 4.95 -20.99 -9.75
N SER A 128 4.08 -21.95 -9.42
CA SER A 128 2.78 -22.08 -10.09
C SER A 128 1.92 -20.85 -9.79
N GLU A 129 0.90 -20.57 -10.60
CA GLU A 129 0.01 -19.45 -10.33
C GLU A 129 -0.67 -19.60 -8.95
N ASP A 130 -1.08 -20.79 -8.58
CA ASP A 130 -1.75 -21.02 -7.30
C ASP A 130 -0.84 -20.80 -6.09
N ASP A 131 0.41 -21.25 -6.16
CA ASP A 131 1.39 -20.96 -5.12
C ASP A 131 1.72 -19.46 -5.05
N ALA A 132 1.84 -18.79 -6.22
CA ALA A 132 2.09 -17.37 -6.29
C ALA A 132 0.94 -16.56 -5.66
N LYS A 133 -0.33 -16.95 -5.90
CA LYS A 133 -1.51 -16.33 -5.27
C LYS A 133 -1.42 -16.36 -3.76
N LEU A 134 -1.09 -17.53 -3.17
CA LEU A 134 -0.97 -17.66 -1.71
C LEU A 134 0.06 -16.70 -1.11
N ILE A 135 1.19 -16.51 -1.78
CA ILE A 135 2.24 -15.58 -1.36
C ILE A 135 1.76 -14.12 -1.51
N ILE A 136 1.22 -13.77 -2.67
CA ILE A 136 0.82 -12.40 -2.98
C ILE A 136 -0.34 -11.94 -2.09
N VAL A 137 -1.28 -12.81 -1.75
CA VAL A 137 -2.36 -12.51 -0.80
C VAL A 137 -1.79 -12.14 0.58
N GLN A 138 -0.79 -12.85 1.09
CA GLN A 138 -0.16 -12.55 2.36
C GLN A 138 0.59 -11.19 2.33
N ILE A 139 1.35 -10.93 1.25
CA ILE A 139 2.03 -9.64 1.04
C ILE A 139 1.02 -8.49 0.98
N LEU A 140 -0.02 -8.63 0.17
CA LEU A 140 -1.04 -7.59 0.03
C LEU A 140 -1.78 -7.31 1.34
N ASN A 141 -2.09 -8.33 2.13
CA ASN A 141 -2.75 -8.15 3.43
C ASN A 141 -1.89 -7.33 4.41
N VAL A 142 -0.61 -7.66 4.54
CA VAL A 142 0.26 -6.89 5.46
C VAL A 142 0.54 -5.48 4.94
N VAL A 143 0.68 -5.30 3.63
CA VAL A 143 0.90 -3.97 3.04
C VAL A 143 -0.37 -3.12 3.12
N ALA A 144 -1.56 -3.68 2.89
CA ALA A 144 -2.82 -2.97 3.08
C ALA A 144 -2.99 -2.52 4.53
N PHE A 145 -2.63 -3.37 5.51
CA PHE A 145 -2.59 -2.99 6.91
C PHE A 145 -1.64 -1.82 7.17
N CYS A 146 -0.39 -1.89 6.70
CA CYS A 146 0.58 -0.79 6.85
C CYS A 146 0.05 0.51 6.22
N HIS A 147 -0.52 0.44 5.02
CA HIS A 147 -1.08 1.58 4.31
C HIS A 147 -2.27 2.21 5.05
N LEU A 148 -3.15 1.39 5.64
CA LEU A 148 -4.25 1.88 6.48
C LEU A 148 -3.73 2.64 7.70
N GLN A 149 -2.59 2.21 8.27
CA GLN A 149 -1.93 2.86 9.39
C GLN A 149 -1.11 4.10 8.99
N GLY A 150 -1.03 4.42 7.70
CA GLY A 150 -0.22 5.53 7.18
C GLY A 150 1.28 5.24 7.25
N VAL A 151 1.68 4.00 6.98
CA VAL A 151 3.09 3.59 6.87
C VAL A 151 3.36 3.12 5.45
N VAL A 152 4.38 3.67 4.81
CA VAL A 152 4.94 3.22 3.53
C VAL A 152 6.24 2.46 3.78
N HIS A 153 6.40 1.30 3.12
CA HIS A 153 7.55 0.41 3.37
C HIS A 153 8.80 0.84 2.62
N ARG A 154 8.70 1.19 1.35
CA ARG A 154 9.75 1.71 0.45
C ARG A 154 10.84 0.74 -0.02
N ASP A 155 10.91 -0.48 0.53
CA ASP A 155 11.93 -1.46 0.14
C ASP A 155 11.39 -2.91 0.12
N LEU A 156 10.17 -3.11 -0.38
CA LEU A 156 9.63 -4.46 -0.53
C LEU A 156 10.41 -5.23 -1.61
N LYS A 157 11.04 -6.34 -1.21
CA LYS A 157 11.86 -7.18 -2.10
C LYS A 157 11.97 -8.61 -1.60
N PRO A 158 11.97 -9.62 -2.48
CA PRO A 158 12.33 -11.00 -2.17
C PRO A 158 13.82 -11.29 -2.40
N GLU A 159 14.62 -10.34 -2.70
CA GLU A 159 15.98 -10.29 -3.21
C GLU A 159 16.53 -11.49 -4.02
N LEU A 160 16.81 -11.23 -5.30
CA LEU A 160 17.62 -12.11 -6.16
C LEU A 160 19.06 -11.59 -6.14
N THR A 161 19.91 -12.09 -5.25
CA THR A 161 21.35 -11.84 -5.33
C THR A 161 21.93 -12.61 -6.50
N MET A 162 22.61 -11.92 -7.42
CA MET A 162 23.56 -12.55 -8.33
C MET A 162 24.78 -13.04 -7.51
N PRO A 163 25.57 -14.04 -7.99
CA PRO A 163 26.52 -14.81 -7.20
C PRO A 163 27.76 -14.07 -6.67
N PHE A 164 27.70 -12.77 -6.40
CA PHE A 164 28.80 -11.97 -5.86
C PHE A 164 28.46 -11.29 -4.52
N HIS A 165 28.68 -12.04 -3.42
CA HIS A 165 29.22 -11.62 -2.12
C HIS A 165 28.75 -10.30 -1.46
N LEU A 166 27.46 -10.12 -1.18
CA LEU A 166 27.03 -9.27 -0.07
C LEU A 166 25.82 -9.93 0.60
N PRO A 167 25.78 -10.02 1.95
CA PRO A 167 24.59 -10.48 2.64
C PRO A 167 23.48 -9.45 2.38
N ALA A 168 22.54 -9.81 1.55
CA ALA A 168 21.43 -8.97 1.21
C ALA A 168 20.32 -9.15 2.25
N SER A 169 19.80 -8.08 2.82
CA SER A 169 18.67 -8.15 3.74
C SER A 169 17.40 -8.46 2.95
N GLN A 170 16.72 -9.53 3.32
CA GLN A 170 15.44 -9.93 2.74
C GLN A 170 14.31 -9.49 3.67
N ASN A 171 13.17 -9.13 3.10
CA ASN A 171 12.11 -8.52 3.89
C ASN A 171 10.98 -9.50 4.20
N PHE A 172 11.04 -10.74 3.66
CA PHE A 172 10.03 -11.77 3.87
C PHE A 172 10.64 -13.08 4.35
N LEU A 173 10.28 -13.48 5.57
CA LEU A 173 10.66 -14.78 6.16
C LEU A 173 9.42 -15.63 6.43
N PHE A 174 9.56 -16.94 6.39
CA PHE A 174 8.53 -17.87 6.82
C PHE A 174 8.70 -18.26 8.31
N THR A 175 7.58 -18.44 8.99
CA THR A 175 7.60 -18.81 10.42
C THR A 175 8.19 -20.18 10.66
N SER A 176 7.92 -21.14 9.78
CA SER A 176 8.45 -22.51 9.82
C SER A 176 8.82 -23.01 8.41
N ARG A 177 9.40 -24.21 8.33
CA ARG A 177 9.76 -24.85 7.05
C ARG A 177 8.59 -25.54 6.36
N ASP A 178 7.41 -25.55 6.98
CA ASP A 178 6.21 -26.18 6.43
C ASP A 178 5.75 -25.44 5.16
N GLU A 179 5.13 -26.17 4.25
CA GLU A 179 4.69 -25.60 2.96
C GLU A 179 3.61 -24.52 3.14
N ASP A 180 2.76 -24.65 4.13
CA ASP A 180 1.68 -23.76 4.50
C ASP A 180 2.07 -22.70 5.56
N ALA A 181 3.38 -22.58 5.87
CA ALA A 181 3.85 -21.64 6.87
C ALA A 181 3.48 -20.18 6.54
N ASP A 182 3.10 -19.44 7.56
CA ASP A 182 2.85 -18.01 7.44
C ASP A 182 4.12 -17.24 7.10
N MET A 183 4.00 -16.31 6.19
CA MET A 183 5.07 -15.38 5.84
C MET A 183 4.98 -14.11 6.68
N LYS A 184 6.14 -13.57 7.07
CA LYS A 184 6.29 -12.38 7.89
C LYS A 184 7.09 -11.31 7.16
N LEU A 185 6.59 -10.09 7.17
CA LEU A 185 7.33 -8.89 6.78
C LEU A 185 8.19 -8.44 7.96
N ILE A 186 9.51 -8.27 7.78
CA ILE A 186 10.47 -8.18 8.90
C ILE A 186 11.31 -6.90 8.94
N ASP A 187 11.61 -6.25 7.83
CA ASP A 187 12.55 -5.11 7.75
C ASP A 187 11.81 -3.80 7.46
N PHE A 188 11.82 -2.88 8.41
CA PHE A 188 11.24 -1.55 8.31
C PHE A 188 12.29 -0.44 8.29
N GLY A 189 13.56 -0.77 8.00
CA GLY A 189 14.68 0.16 8.06
C GLY A 189 14.58 1.35 7.10
N LEU A 190 13.85 1.20 5.99
CA LEU A 190 13.57 2.29 5.04
C LEU A 190 12.14 2.83 5.13
N SER A 191 11.29 2.28 6.00
CA SER A 191 9.88 2.67 6.11
C SER A 191 9.71 4.06 6.72
N ASP A 192 8.55 4.67 6.46
CA ASP A 192 8.24 5.98 7.02
C ASP A 192 6.74 6.14 7.30
N PHE A 193 6.42 7.04 8.25
CA PHE A 193 5.06 7.51 8.45
C PHE A 193 4.70 8.52 7.37
N ILE A 194 3.49 8.42 6.83
CA ILE A 194 3.00 9.32 5.80
C ILE A 194 1.58 9.82 6.13
N ARG A 195 1.37 11.12 6.05
CA ARG A 195 0.05 11.72 6.21
C ARG A 195 -0.81 11.49 4.97
N PRO A 196 -2.14 11.58 5.08
CA PRO A 196 -3.04 11.27 3.95
C PRO A 196 -2.76 12.02 2.65
N ASP A 197 -2.33 13.28 2.73
CA ASP A 197 -2.09 14.14 1.56
C ASP A 197 -0.60 14.44 1.33
N GLU A 198 0.29 13.73 2.04
CA GLU A 198 1.74 13.91 1.97
C GLU A 198 2.36 13.10 0.83
N ARG A 199 3.44 13.63 0.26
CA ARG A 199 4.30 12.91 -0.69
C ARG A 199 5.76 13.02 -0.26
N LEU A 200 6.45 11.89 -0.33
CA LEU A 200 7.88 11.80 -0.03
C LEU A 200 8.72 12.14 -1.26
N ASN A 201 9.98 12.54 -1.01
CA ASN A 201 10.89 13.00 -2.06
C ASN A 201 12.27 12.33 -2.05
N ASP A 202 12.56 11.47 -1.10
CA ASP A 202 13.82 10.72 -1.05
C ASP A 202 13.86 9.61 -2.08
N ILE A 203 15.01 9.39 -2.73
CA ILE A 203 15.22 8.19 -3.56
C ILE A 203 15.81 7.13 -2.64
N VAL A 204 14.99 6.15 -2.27
CA VAL A 204 15.35 5.03 -1.40
C VAL A 204 14.81 3.71 -1.98
N GLY A 205 15.31 2.59 -1.49
CA GLY A 205 14.90 1.26 -1.90
C GLY A 205 15.84 0.62 -2.91
N SER A 206 15.61 -0.65 -3.18
CA SER A 206 16.43 -1.47 -4.06
C SER A 206 16.12 -1.22 -5.55
N ALA A 207 17.13 -0.91 -6.36
CA ALA A 207 17.00 -0.40 -7.73
C ALA A 207 16.04 -1.18 -8.64
N TYR A 208 15.96 -2.51 -8.48
CA TYR A 208 15.09 -3.37 -9.31
C TYR A 208 13.60 -3.27 -8.94
N TYR A 209 13.29 -2.77 -7.74
CA TYR A 209 11.93 -2.72 -7.17
C TYR A 209 11.40 -1.30 -7.04
N VAL A 210 12.24 -0.29 -7.34
CA VAL A 210 11.88 1.12 -7.19
C VAL A 210 10.85 1.54 -8.23
N ALA A 211 9.83 2.30 -7.80
CA ALA A 211 8.77 2.80 -8.66
C ALA A 211 9.20 4.05 -9.46
N PRO A 212 8.59 4.31 -10.65
CA PRO A 212 8.88 5.52 -11.45
C PRO A 212 8.72 6.82 -10.66
N GLU A 213 7.68 6.94 -9.83
CA GLU A 213 7.41 8.13 -9.03
C GLU A 213 8.44 8.36 -7.90
N VAL A 214 9.11 7.32 -7.40
CA VAL A 214 10.25 7.45 -6.48
C VAL A 214 11.41 8.11 -7.19
N LEU A 215 11.70 7.71 -8.43
CA LEU A 215 12.72 8.32 -9.27
C LEU A 215 12.39 9.78 -9.63
N HIS A 216 11.10 10.13 -9.68
CA HIS A 216 10.60 11.51 -9.86
C HIS A 216 10.52 12.30 -8.54
N ARG A 217 10.93 11.73 -7.40
CA ARG A 217 10.93 12.36 -6.08
C ARG A 217 9.57 12.91 -5.64
N SER A 218 8.49 12.20 -5.97
CA SER A 218 7.13 12.56 -5.54
C SER A 218 6.26 11.31 -5.46
N TYR A 219 6.25 10.63 -4.31
CA TYR A 219 5.57 9.35 -4.13
C TYR A 219 4.90 9.23 -2.75
N SER A 220 4.03 8.24 -2.61
CA SER A 220 3.30 7.90 -1.41
C SER A 220 3.16 6.37 -1.31
N LEU A 221 2.08 5.87 -0.74
CA LEU A 221 1.79 4.44 -0.54
C LEU A 221 1.82 3.61 -1.84
N GLU A 222 1.52 4.23 -2.98
CA GLU A 222 1.47 3.56 -4.28
C GLU A 222 2.82 3.00 -4.74
N ALA A 223 3.94 3.48 -4.18
CA ALA A 223 5.26 2.96 -4.50
C ALA A 223 5.45 1.49 -4.07
N ASP A 224 4.89 1.09 -2.93
CA ASP A 224 4.94 -0.29 -2.46
C ASP A 224 4.17 -1.24 -3.40
N ILE A 225 3.09 -0.75 -4.00
CA ILE A 225 2.29 -1.55 -4.95
C ILE A 225 3.07 -1.87 -6.22
N TRP A 226 3.90 -0.95 -6.71
CA TRP A 226 4.83 -1.22 -7.80
C TRP A 226 5.80 -2.34 -7.43
N SER A 227 6.40 -2.29 -6.25
CA SER A 227 7.32 -3.33 -5.77
C SER A 227 6.64 -4.69 -5.69
N ILE A 228 5.37 -4.76 -5.24
CA ILE A 228 4.56 -5.99 -5.27
C ILE A 228 4.35 -6.48 -6.72
N GLY A 229 4.12 -5.58 -7.65
CA GLY A 229 4.02 -5.91 -9.08
C GLY A 229 5.30 -6.55 -9.62
N VAL A 230 6.47 -6.01 -9.25
CA VAL A 230 7.79 -6.59 -9.61
C VAL A 230 7.96 -7.98 -8.97
N ILE A 231 7.59 -8.14 -7.69
CA ILE A 231 7.62 -9.43 -6.99
C ILE A 231 6.73 -10.45 -7.70
N THR A 232 5.48 -10.07 -8.01
CA THR A 232 4.53 -10.97 -8.69
C THR A 232 5.05 -11.39 -10.07
N TYR A 233 5.61 -10.46 -10.83
CA TYR A 233 6.23 -10.76 -12.13
C TYR A 233 7.34 -11.80 -11.98
N ILE A 234 8.22 -11.64 -10.99
CA ILE A 234 9.33 -12.59 -10.72
C ILE A 234 8.79 -13.96 -10.29
N LEU A 235 7.78 -14.01 -9.42
CA LEU A 235 7.18 -15.28 -8.98
C LEU A 235 6.64 -16.11 -10.17
N LEU A 236 5.99 -15.43 -11.14
CA LEU A 236 5.35 -16.09 -12.28
C LEU A 236 6.32 -16.50 -13.39
N CYS A 237 7.37 -15.71 -13.62
CA CYS A 237 8.26 -15.98 -14.77
C CYS A 237 9.72 -16.28 -14.42
N GLY A 238 10.14 -16.06 -13.17
CA GLY A 238 11.53 -16.31 -12.72
C GLY A 238 12.54 -15.25 -13.14
N SER A 239 12.12 -14.18 -13.81
CA SER A 239 13.00 -13.09 -14.26
C SER A 239 12.48 -11.71 -13.84
N ARG A 240 13.34 -10.71 -13.85
CA ARG A 240 12.98 -9.32 -13.51
C ARG A 240 12.28 -8.64 -14.69
N PRO A 241 11.22 -7.84 -14.45
CA PRO A 241 10.55 -7.10 -15.53
C PRO A 241 11.42 -5.98 -16.12
N PHE A 242 12.33 -5.41 -15.31
CA PHE A 242 13.23 -4.34 -15.70
C PHE A 242 14.66 -4.72 -15.34
N TRP A 243 15.55 -4.71 -16.32
CA TRP A 243 16.93 -5.12 -16.11
C TRP A 243 17.93 -4.30 -16.94
N ALA A 244 19.09 -4.01 -16.38
CA ALA A 244 20.26 -3.50 -17.06
C ALA A 244 21.53 -3.82 -16.28
N ARG A 245 22.71 -3.65 -16.92
CA ARG A 245 24.01 -3.92 -16.29
C ARG A 245 24.41 -2.88 -15.23
N THR A 246 23.83 -1.71 -15.25
CA THR A 246 24.13 -0.60 -14.35
C THR A 246 22.84 -0.10 -13.68
N GLU A 247 22.93 0.43 -12.49
CA GLU A 247 21.81 1.00 -11.75
C GLU A 247 21.09 2.10 -12.55
N SER A 248 21.85 3.02 -13.17
CA SER A 248 21.28 4.05 -14.04
C SER A 248 20.57 3.48 -15.27
N GLY A 249 21.03 2.32 -15.76
CA GLY A 249 20.36 1.58 -16.83
C GLY A 249 19.04 0.96 -16.35
N ILE A 250 19.00 0.42 -15.12
CA ILE A 250 17.77 -0.12 -14.51
C ILE A 250 16.75 1.02 -14.38
N PHE A 251 17.12 2.16 -13.81
CA PHE A 251 16.23 3.33 -13.68
C PHE A 251 15.68 3.80 -15.01
N ARG A 252 16.52 3.80 -16.06
CA ARG A 252 16.06 4.12 -17.42
C ARG A 252 15.06 3.10 -17.94
N SER A 253 15.27 1.80 -17.68
CA SER A 253 14.34 0.74 -18.05
C SER A 253 13.00 0.90 -17.33
N VAL A 254 12.99 1.13 -16.02
CA VAL A 254 11.79 1.41 -15.21
C VAL A 254 10.98 2.58 -15.77
N LEU A 255 11.65 3.67 -16.16
CA LEU A 255 10.98 4.88 -16.66
C LEU A 255 10.44 4.74 -18.11
N ARG A 256 11.10 3.93 -18.96
CA ARG A 256 10.86 3.95 -20.42
C ARG A 256 10.35 2.66 -21.03
N SER A 257 10.74 1.51 -20.48
CA SER A 257 10.39 0.19 -21.04
C SER A 257 9.13 -0.36 -20.38
N ASP A 258 8.33 -1.11 -21.13
CA ASP A 258 7.23 -1.88 -20.58
C ASP A 258 7.69 -3.30 -20.23
N PRO A 259 7.07 -3.96 -19.25
CA PRO A 259 7.37 -5.36 -18.93
C PRO A 259 7.04 -6.26 -20.13
N ASN A 260 7.85 -7.28 -20.36
CA ASN A 260 7.62 -8.25 -21.42
C ASN A 260 6.64 -9.33 -20.96
N PHE A 261 5.54 -9.51 -21.71
CA PHE A 261 4.53 -10.54 -21.49
C PHE A 261 4.41 -11.53 -22.68
N GLU A 262 5.35 -11.49 -23.62
CA GLU A 262 5.32 -12.30 -24.85
C GLU A 262 6.25 -13.52 -24.76
N ASP A 263 7.42 -13.35 -24.12
CA ASP A 263 8.40 -14.43 -23.96
C ASP A 263 7.92 -15.50 -22.96
N LEU A 264 8.49 -16.72 -23.09
CA LEU A 264 8.23 -17.79 -22.10
C LEU A 264 8.62 -17.34 -20.69
N PRO A 265 7.80 -17.67 -19.66
CA PRO A 265 6.61 -18.55 -19.69
C PRO A 265 5.29 -17.82 -19.90
N TRP A 266 5.27 -16.52 -20.16
CA TRP A 266 4.07 -15.68 -20.23
C TRP A 266 2.95 -16.20 -21.14
N PRO A 267 3.20 -16.83 -22.32
CA PRO A 267 2.12 -17.40 -23.12
C PRO A 267 1.26 -18.43 -22.39
N SER A 268 1.82 -19.14 -21.39
CA SER A 268 1.12 -20.14 -20.59
C SER A 268 0.51 -19.59 -19.27
N VAL A 269 0.77 -18.34 -18.94
CA VAL A 269 0.19 -17.66 -17.75
C VAL A 269 -1.20 -17.16 -18.10
N SER A 270 -2.13 -17.23 -17.14
CA SER A 270 -3.54 -16.83 -17.35
C SER A 270 -3.66 -15.34 -17.74
N PRO A 271 -4.71 -14.99 -18.50
CA PRO A 271 -5.01 -13.59 -18.83
C PRO A 271 -5.20 -12.73 -17.58
N GLU A 272 -5.87 -13.28 -16.57
CA GLU A 272 -6.13 -12.61 -15.28
C GLU A 272 -4.84 -12.30 -14.53
N ALA A 273 -3.87 -13.22 -14.54
CA ALA A 273 -2.55 -12.98 -13.92
C ALA A 273 -1.77 -11.87 -14.66
N LYS A 274 -1.83 -11.87 -15.99
CA LYS A 274 -1.21 -10.81 -16.80
C LYS A 274 -1.83 -9.45 -16.55
N ASP A 275 -3.16 -9.37 -16.51
CA ASP A 275 -3.89 -8.14 -16.19
C ASP A 275 -3.54 -7.64 -14.79
N PHE A 276 -3.54 -8.52 -13.79
CA PHE A 276 -3.13 -8.22 -12.43
C PHE A 276 -1.74 -7.54 -12.39
N VAL A 277 -0.73 -8.15 -13.00
CA VAL A 277 0.63 -7.60 -13.03
C VAL A 277 0.69 -6.27 -13.77
N LYS A 278 0.01 -6.13 -14.91
CA LYS A 278 -0.06 -4.87 -15.67
C LYS A 278 -0.66 -3.74 -14.83
N ARG A 279 -1.74 -4.00 -14.08
CA ARG A 279 -2.37 -3.00 -13.20
C ARG A 279 -1.48 -2.59 -12.03
N LEU A 280 -0.65 -3.50 -11.48
CA LEU A 280 0.33 -3.16 -10.44
C LEU A 280 1.55 -2.41 -11.01
N LEU A 281 2.00 -2.74 -12.21
CA LEU A 281 3.15 -2.11 -12.89
C LEU A 281 2.72 -0.94 -13.82
N ASN A 282 1.59 -0.31 -13.55
CA ASN A 282 1.20 0.89 -14.27
C ASN A 282 2.13 2.05 -13.89
N LYS A 283 2.78 2.69 -14.87
CA LYS A 283 3.73 3.78 -14.64
C LYS A 283 3.07 5.05 -14.10
N ASP A 284 1.81 5.29 -14.47
CA ASP A 284 1.01 6.32 -13.84
C ASP A 284 0.47 5.78 -12.50
N TYR A 285 1.10 6.20 -11.39
CA TYR A 285 0.73 5.76 -10.05
C TYR A 285 -0.75 6.00 -9.71
N ARG A 286 -1.41 6.98 -10.34
CA ARG A 286 -2.83 7.29 -10.13
C ARG A 286 -3.75 6.21 -10.70
N LYS A 287 -3.26 5.47 -11.70
CA LYS A 287 -3.95 4.35 -12.37
C LYS A 287 -3.68 3.01 -11.69
N ARG A 288 -2.70 2.96 -10.79
CA ARG A 288 -2.31 1.75 -10.08
C ARG A 288 -3.34 1.36 -9.02
N MET A 289 -3.63 0.06 -8.87
CA MET A 289 -4.50 -0.45 -7.80
C MET A 289 -3.90 -0.16 -6.42
N THR A 290 -4.77 -0.08 -5.39
CA THR A 290 -4.32 -0.18 -3.99
C THR A 290 -4.13 -1.64 -3.59
N ALA A 291 -3.53 -1.90 -2.42
CA ALA A 291 -3.38 -3.27 -1.91
C ALA A 291 -4.75 -3.94 -1.67
N ALA A 292 -5.72 -3.20 -1.14
CA ALA A 292 -7.07 -3.72 -0.90
C ALA A 292 -7.84 -3.99 -2.20
N GLN A 293 -7.68 -3.15 -3.23
CA GLN A 293 -8.24 -3.40 -4.56
C GLN A 293 -7.60 -4.63 -5.20
N ALA A 294 -6.29 -4.78 -5.10
CA ALA A 294 -5.58 -5.94 -5.65
C ALA A 294 -6.07 -7.27 -5.07
N LEU A 295 -6.45 -7.30 -3.78
CA LEU A 295 -7.05 -8.48 -3.14
C LEU A 295 -8.42 -8.87 -3.71
N THR A 296 -9.14 -7.95 -4.38
CA THR A 296 -10.44 -8.24 -5.02
C THR A 296 -10.32 -8.55 -6.51
N HIS A 297 -9.12 -8.48 -7.07
CA HIS A 297 -8.88 -8.74 -8.48
C HIS A 297 -9.27 -10.17 -8.87
N PRO A 298 -9.86 -10.41 -10.07
CA PRO A 298 -10.29 -11.76 -10.52
C PRO A 298 -9.21 -12.83 -10.33
N TRP A 299 -7.94 -12.51 -10.59
CA TRP A 299 -6.82 -13.45 -10.40
C TRP A 299 -6.67 -13.95 -8.96
N LEU A 300 -6.92 -13.11 -7.94
CA LEU A 300 -6.77 -13.45 -6.51
C LEU A 300 -8.10 -13.72 -5.82
N ARG A 301 -9.22 -13.51 -6.50
CA ARG A 301 -10.55 -13.61 -5.90
C ARG A 301 -10.77 -15.01 -5.34
N SER A 302 -10.90 -15.08 -4.02
CA SER A 302 -11.22 -16.25 -3.25
C SER A 302 -12.17 -15.86 -2.15
N GLU A 303 -13.12 -16.73 -1.81
CA GLU A 303 -14.05 -16.49 -0.70
C GLU A 303 -13.39 -16.57 0.68
N SER A 304 -12.14 -17.02 0.75
CA SER A 304 -11.45 -17.36 2.00
C SER A 304 -10.66 -16.22 2.66
N HIS A 305 -10.40 -15.09 1.98
CA HIS A 305 -9.63 -14.01 2.58
C HIS A 305 -10.45 -12.73 2.76
N PRO A 306 -10.39 -12.09 3.95
CA PRO A 306 -11.08 -10.84 4.20
C PRO A 306 -10.43 -9.69 3.41
N ILE A 307 -11.26 -8.80 2.89
CA ILE A 307 -10.78 -7.56 2.26
C ILE A 307 -10.55 -6.53 3.35
N PRO A 308 -9.36 -5.92 3.47
CA PRO A 308 -9.10 -4.90 4.48
C PRO A 308 -9.74 -3.56 4.13
N LEU A 309 -9.95 -2.72 5.14
CA LEU A 309 -10.38 -1.34 4.96
C LEU A 309 -9.30 -0.55 4.21
N ASP A 310 -9.72 0.29 3.26
CA ASP A 310 -8.81 1.03 2.40
C ASP A 310 -8.88 2.55 2.67
N ILE A 311 -7.75 3.13 3.08
CA ILE A 311 -7.63 4.58 3.29
C ILE A 311 -7.88 5.39 2.00
N PHE A 312 -7.71 4.78 0.83
CA PHE A 312 -7.96 5.44 -0.44
C PHE A 312 -9.44 5.79 -0.63
N VAL A 313 -10.37 4.94 -0.16
CA VAL A 313 -11.81 5.23 -0.15
C VAL A 313 -12.10 6.53 0.60
N TYR A 314 -11.47 6.75 1.75
CA TYR A 314 -11.64 7.98 2.53
C TYR A 314 -11.21 9.23 1.74
N LYS A 315 -10.09 9.13 1.01
CA LYS A 315 -9.59 10.22 0.16
C LYS A 315 -10.58 10.54 -0.98
N LEU A 316 -11.11 9.50 -1.62
CA LEU A 316 -12.08 9.65 -2.71
C LEU A 316 -13.41 10.24 -2.21
N VAL A 317 -13.97 9.70 -1.12
CA VAL A 317 -15.21 10.20 -0.51
C VAL A 317 -15.04 11.65 -0.05
N LYS A 318 -13.91 12.00 0.60
CA LYS A 318 -13.59 13.41 0.92
C LYS A 318 -13.63 14.28 -0.32
N SER A 319 -12.99 13.85 -1.41
CA SER A 319 -12.98 14.59 -2.69
C SER A 319 -14.37 14.73 -3.30
N TYR A 320 -15.16 13.65 -3.29
CA TYR A 320 -16.53 13.64 -3.80
C TYR A 320 -17.44 14.61 -3.03
N LEU A 321 -17.37 14.61 -1.70
CA LEU A 321 -18.20 15.48 -0.86
C LEU A 321 -17.93 16.97 -1.13
N HIS A 322 -16.72 17.34 -1.54
CA HIS A 322 -16.33 18.71 -1.92
C HIS A 322 -16.47 18.99 -3.42
N ALA A 323 -16.84 17.98 -4.22
CA ALA A 323 -16.96 18.13 -5.65
C ALA A 323 -18.20 18.98 -6.04
N THR A 324 -18.13 19.61 -7.23
CA THR A 324 -19.26 20.33 -7.81
C THR A 324 -20.43 19.38 -8.11
N PRO A 325 -21.67 19.86 -8.14
CA PRO A 325 -22.83 19.05 -8.52
C PRO A 325 -22.63 18.28 -9.83
N LEU A 326 -22.07 18.94 -10.84
CA LEU A 326 -21.77 18.34 -12.13
C LEU A 326 -20.75 17.18 -12.00
N LYS A 327 -19.68 17.37 -11.23
CA LYS A 327 -18.69 16.30 -11.01
C LYS A 327 -19.32 15.11 -10.30
N ARG A 328 -20.18 15.33 -9.32
CA ARG A 328 -20.91 14.26 -8.63
C ARG A 328 -21.85 13.51 -9.55
N ALA A 329 -22.61 14.24 -10.40
CA ALA A 329 -23.48 13.61 -11.40
C ALA A 329 -22.68 12.75 -12.39
N ALA A 330 -21.54 13.28 -12.89
CA ALA A 330 -20.67 12.54 -13.79
C ALA A 330 -20.09 11.27 -13.15
N LEU A 331 -19.69 11.31 -11.87
CA LEU A 331 -19.24 10.15 -11.13
C LEU A 331 -20.38 9.14 -10.88
N LYS A 332 -21.62 9.62 -10.64
CA LYS A 332 -22.81 8.75 -10.56
C LYS A 332 -23.10 8.03 -11.88
N ALA A 333 -23.00 8.72 -12.99
CA ALA A 333 -23.16 8.11 -14.31
C ALA A 333 -22.09 7.02 -14.56
N LEU A 334 -20.82 7.30 -14.22
CA LEU A 334 -19.75 6.30 -14.31
C LEU A 334 -20.00 5.09 -13.39
N SER A 335 -20.43 5.30 -12.15
CA SER A 335 -20.68 4.19 -11.22
C SER A 335 -21.80 3.26 -11.68
N LYS A 336 -22.78 3.75 -12.44
CA LYS A 336 -23.85 2.94 -13.04
C LYS A 336 -23.39 2.09 -14.23
N ALA A 337 -22.27 2.48 -14.84
CA ALA A 337 -21.68 1.76 -15.97
C ALA A 337 -20.64 0.71 -15.57
N LEU A 338 -20.36 0.55 -14.26
CA LEU A 338 -19.42 -0.45 -13.74
C LEU A 338 -19.97 -1.87 -13.89
N THR A 339 -19.06 -2.80 -14.14
CA THR A 339 -19.36 -4.23 -14.13
C THR A 339 -19.45 -4.78 -12.70
N GLU A 340 -19.99 -5.99 -12.57
CA GLU A 340 -20.03 -6.68 -11.26
C GLU A 340 -18.64 -6.86 -10.66
N ASP A 341 -17.63 -7.05 -11.50
CA ASP A 341 -16.24 -7.22 -11.04
C ASP A 341 -15.68 -5.98 -10.36
N GLU A 342 -15.91 -4.77 -10.93
CA GLU A 342 -15.52 -3.52 -10.29
C GLU A 342 -16.33 -3.24 -9.01
N LEU A 343 -17.59 -3.72 -8.96
CA LEU A 343 -18.45 -3.54 -7.79
C LEU A 343 -18.06 -4.42 -6.59
N VAL A 344 -17.35 -5.53 -6.78
CA VAL A 344 -16.92 -6.42 -5.68
C VAL A 344 -16.12 -5.64 -4.62
N TYR A 345 -15.12 -4.90 -5.04
CA TYR A 345 -14.32 -4.07 -4.12
C TYR A 345 -15.17 -3.02 -3.41
N LEU A 346 -16.00 -2.29 -4.15
CA LEU A 346 -16.84 -1.23 -3.58
C LEU A 346 -17.86 -1.79 -2.58
N ARG A 347 -18.43 -2.95 -2.88
CA ARG A 347 -19.37 -3.65 -1.99
C ARG A 347 -18.67 -4.10 -0.69
N ALA A 348 -17.45 -4.66 -0.79
CA ALA A 348 -16.67 -5.04 0.37
C ALA A 348 -16.35 -3.83 1.26
N GLN A 349 -15.89 -2.72 0.67
CA GLN A 349 -15.61 -1.49 1.43
C GLN A 349 -16.87 -0.88 2.08
N PHE A 350 -18.00 -0.91 1.37
CA PHE A 350 -19.28 -0.43 1.92
C PHE A 350 -19.72 -1.25 3.13
N MET A 351 -19.61 -2.57 3.07
CA MET A 351 -19.98 -3.47 4.18
C MET A 351 -19.07 -3.29 5.40
N LEU A 352 -17.77 -3.00 5.20
CA LEU A 352 -16.83 -2.70 6.29
C LEU A 352 -17.17 -1.40 7.06
N LEU A 353 -17.96 -0.54 6.48
CA LEU A 353 -18.47 0.67 7.13
C LEU A 353 -19.74 0.42 7.97
N GLU A 354 -20.21 -0.83 8.04
CA GLU A 354 -21.39 -1.22 8.82
C GLU A 354 -22.63 -0.35 8.51
N PRO A 355 -23.23 -0.49 7.30
CA PRO A 355 -24.40 0.29 6.92
C PRO A 355 -25.54 0.17 7.96
N SER A 356 -26.22 1.26 8.22
CA SER A 356 -27.37 1.30 9.10
C SER A 356 -28.56 0.48 8.53
N LYS A 357 -29.62 0.28 9.32
CA LYS A 357 -30.81 -0.51 8.89
C LYS A 357 -31.52 0.04 7.66
N ASP A 358 -31.34 1.32 7.35
CA ASP A 358 -31.84 1.98 6.12
C ASP A 358 -30.89 1.80 4.92
N GLY A 359 -29.86 0.95 5.02
CA GLY A 359 -28.92 0.65 3.94
C GLY A 359 -27.96 1.81 3.62
N ARG A 360 -27.70 2.71 4.57
CA ARG A 360 -26.86 3.90 4.37
C ARG A 360 -25.68 3.95 5.32
N VAL A 361 -24.60 4.55 4.86
CA VAL A 361 -23.40 4.87 5.67
C VAL A 361 -23.34 6.39 5.90
N SER A 362 -23.00 6.78 7.13
CA SER A 362 -22.76 8.15 7.54
C SER A 362 -21.25 8.40 7.72
N ILE A 363 -20.85 9.64 7.88
CA ILE A 363 -19.46 9.99 8.22
C ILE A 363 -19.04 9.36 9.58
N GLU A 364 -20.01 9.15 10.49
CA GLU A 364 -19.75 8.44 11.75
C GLU A 364 -19.37 6.97 11.53
N ASN A 365 -19.97 6.27 10.56
CA ASN A 365 -19.58 4.93 10.18
C ASN A 365 -18.11 4.91 9.69
N PHE A 366 -17.70 5.87 8.86
CA PHE A 366 -16.30 6.01 8.45
C PHE A 366 -15.37 6.22 9.64
N ARG A 367 -15.79 7.06 10.61
CA ARG A 367 -15.01 7.31 11.81
C ARG A 367 -14.85 6.05 12.67
N LEU A 368 -15.94 5.34 12.92
CA LEU A 368 -15.92 4.11 13.73
C LEU A 368 -15.09 3.02 13.07
N ALA A 369 -15.25 2.80 11.76
CA ALA A 369 -14.48 1.80 11.02
C ALA A 369 -12.97 2.11 11.05
N LEU A 370 -12.58 3.38 10.86
CA LEU A 370 -11.17 3.78 10.92
C LEU A 370 -10.59 3.60 12.33
N LEU A 371 -11.31 4.03 13.37
CA LEU A 371 -10.86 3.93 14.76
C LEU A 371 -10.84 2.49 15.26
N GLY A 372 -11.76 1.63 14.80
CA GLY A 372 -11.79 0.20 15.12
C GLY A 372 -10.55 -0.56 14.60
N ASN A 373 -9.90 -0.02 13.57
CA ASN A 373 -8.67 -0.57 12.99
C ASN A 373 -7.40 0.20 13.39
N ALA A 374 -7.51 1.20 14.28
CA ALA A 374 -6.40 2.09 14.58
C ALA A 374 -5.36 1.43 15.50
N THR A 375 -4.08 1.52 15.09
CA THR A 375 -2.93 1.25 15.95
C THR A 375 -2.25 2.57 16.38
N GLU A 376 -1.15 2.47 17.12
CA GLU A 376 -0.33 3.64 17.45
C GLU A 376 0.26 4.30 16.19
N ALA A 377 0.56 3.51 15.15
CA ALA A 377 1.05 4.01 13.88
C ALA A 377 0.07 4.99 13.20
N MET A 378 -1.23 4.72 13.25
CA MET A 378 -2.25 5.62 12.70
C MET A 378 -2.27 6.98 13.42
N ARG A 379 -1.95 7.02 14.72
CA ARG A 379 -1.81 8.29 15.46
C ARG A 379 -0.55 9.06 15.07
N GLU A 380 0.56 8.36 14.91
CA GLU A 380 1.84 8.96 14.49
C GLU A 380 1.79 9.52 13.07
N SER A 381 1.19 8.79 12.14
CA SER A 381 0.98 9.21 10.75
C SER A 381 -0.14 10.24 10.59
N ARG A 382 -0.94 10.49 11.65
CA ARG A 382 -2.09 11.40 11.63
C ARG A 382 -3.14 11.06 10.55
N VAL A 383 -3.26 9.79 10.18
CA VAL A 383 -4.26 9.35 9.19
C VAL A 383 -5.69 9.76 9.59
N HIS A 384 -6.00 9.75 10.88
CA HIS A 384 -7.31 10.16 11.38
C HIS A 384 -7.68 11.63 11.07
N ASP A 385 -6.71 12.50 10.75
CA ASP A 385 -6.97 13.89 10.37
C ASP A 385 -7.82 14.00 9.09
N ILE A 386 -7.86 12.93 8.28
CA ILE A 386 -8.73 12.88 7.09
C ILE A 386 -10.21 13.06 7.47
N LEU A 387 -10.61 12.59 8.65
CA LEU A 387 -11.99 12.71 9.16
C LEU A 387 -12.34 14.16 9.51
N ASN A 388 -11.36 14.97 9.95
CA ASN A 388 -11.59 16.38 10.29
C ASN A 388 -12.10 17.15 9.07
N ALA A 389 -11.58 16.83 7.88
CA ALA A 389 -12.01 17.45 6.63
C ALA A 389 -13.43 17.03 6.19
N MET A 390 -13.99 15.95 6.76
CA MET A 390 -15.32 15.43 6.45
C MET A 390 -16.38 15.91 7.46
N THR A 391 -15.97 16.44 8.61
CA THR A 391 -16.86 16.78 9.74
C THR A 391 -17.96 17.79 9.35
N ALA A 392 -17.65 18.77 8.50
CA ALA A 392 -18.63 19.74 8.01
C ALA A 392 -19.80 19.12 7.23
N LEU A 393 -19.67 17.86 6.82
CA LEU A 393 -20.62 17.10 6.02
C LEU A 393 -21.22 15.92 6.80
N SER A 394 -21.12 15.94 8.13
CA SER A 394 -21.54 14.85 9.03
C SER A 394 -23.04 14.50 8.91
N TYR A 395 -23.87 15.43 8.41
CA TYR A 395 -25.30 15.21 8.17
C TYR A 395 -25.58 14.35 6.92
N LYS A 396 -24.59 14.18 6.03
CA LYS A 396 -24.78 13.37 4.81
C LYS A 396 -24.71 11.89 5.12
N LYS A 397 -25.66 11.17 4.52
CA LYS A 397 -25.68 9.71 4.47
C LYS A 397 -25.59 9.28 3.01
N LEU A 398 -24.75 8.30 2.72
CA LEU A 398 -24.57 7.73 1.40
C LEU A 398 -25.24 6.35 1.36
N ASP A 399 -26.16 6.14 0.42
CA ASP A 399 -26.57 4.79 0.05
C ASP A 399 -25.49 4.13 -0.81
N PHE A 400 -25.69 2.87 -1.19
CA PHE A 400 -24.67 2.14 -1.92
C PHE A 400 -24.36 2.76 -3.29
N GLU A 401 -25.37 3.26 -4.01
CA GLU A 401 -25.16 3.92 -5.32
C GLU A 401 -24.33 5.20 -5.17
N GLU A 402 -24.67 6.05 -4.21
CA GLU A 402 -23.92 7.28 -3.96
C GLU A 402 -22.51 6.98 -3.39
N PHE A 403 -22.39 5.94 -2.58
CA PHE A 403 -21.07 5.47 -2.13
C PHE A 403 -20.19 5.00 -3.30
N CYS A 404 -20.72 4.22 -4.24
CA CYS A 404 -19.98 3.81 -5.43
C CYS A 404 -19.48 5.04 -6.20
N ALA A 405 -20.34 6.01 -6.46
CA ALA A 405 -19.94 7.25 -7.12
C ALA A 405 -18.88 8.03 -6.35
N ALA A 406 -18.91 7.99 -5.02
CA ALA A 406 -17.95 8.67 -4.15
C ALA A 406 -16.60 7.93 -4.02
N ALA A 407 -16.57 6.62 -4.21
CA ALA A 407 -15.42 5.75 -3.95
C ALA A 407 -14.69 5.26 -5.22
N ILE A 408 -15.11 5.71 -6.43
CA ILE A 408 -14.40 5.40 -7.68
C ILE A 408 -13.32 6.43 -8.00
N SER A 409 -12.22 5.94 -8.59
CA SER A 409 -11.16 6.77 -9.15
C SER A 409 -11.23 6.76 -10.68
N THR A 410 -11.47 7.91 -11.29
CA THR A 410 -11.50 8.05 -12.76
C THR A 410 -10.18 7.65 -13.40
N TYR A 411 -9.05 7.88 -12.73
CA TYR A 411 -7.73 7.45 -13.21
C TYR A 411 -7.59 5.94 -13.24
N GLN A 412 -8.09 5.24 -12.22
CA GLN A 412 -8.03 3.77 -12.17
C GLN A 412 -8.98 3.13 -13.18
N LEU A 413 -10.17 3.71 -13.38
CA LEU A 413 -11.11 3.25 -14.42
C LEU A 413 -10.52 3.39 -15.83
N GLU A 414 -9.75 4.45 -16.11
CA GLU A 414 -9.03 4.60 -17.38
C GLU A 414 -7.95 3.54 -17.64
N ALA A 415 -7.54 2.81 -16.63
CA ALA A 415 -6.58 1.72 -16.78
C ALA A 415 -7.24 0.40 -17.20
N LEU A 416 -8.58 0.33 -17.14
CA LEU A 416 -9.35 -0.84 -17.56
C LEU A 416 -9.39 -0.96 -19.09
N GLU A 417 -9.36 -2.16 -19.61
CA GLU A 417 -9.56 -2.41 -21.05
C GLU A 417 -10.95 -1.95 -21.51
N GLU A 418 -11.96 -2.05 -20.63
CA GLU A 418 -13.35 -1.66 -20.85
C GLU A 418 -13.61 -0.16 -20.69
N TRP A 419 -12.60 0.66 -20.40
CA TRP A 419 -12.77 2.08 -20.12
C TRP A 419 -13.61 2.83 -21.17
N GLU A 420 -13.36 2.60 -22.46
CA GLU A 420 -14.10 3.29 -23.53
C GLU A 420 -15.59 2.95 -23.51
N ILE A 421 -15.94 1.72 -23.14
CA ILE A 421 -17.32 1.26 -23.00
C ILE A 421 -17.97 1.95 -21.80
N ILE A 422 -17.33 1.86 -20.62
CA ILE A 422 -17.78 2.48 -19.36
C ILE A 422 -18.01 3.99 -19.57
N ALA A 423 -17.03 4.67 -20.13
CA ALA A 423 -17.11 6.10 -20.36
C ALA A 423 -18.18 6.49 -21.40
N THR A 424 -18.40 5.65 -22.43
CA THR A 424 -19.45 5.87 -23.43
C THR A 424 -20.83 5.71 -22.82
N VAL A 425 -21.08 4.65 -22.03
CA VAL A 425 -22.35 4.44 -21.34
C VAL A 425 -22.64 5.58 -20.37
N ALA A 426 -21.62 6.02 -19.58
CA ALA A 426 -21.77 7.14 -18.69
C ALA A 426 -22.04 8.46 -19.41
N PHE A 427 -21.43 8.68 -20.58
CA PHE A 427 -21.68 9.87 -21.41
C PHE A 427 -23.10 9.88 -21.98
N GLN A 428 -23.60 8.73 -22.48
CA GLN A 428 -24.95 8.55 -23.01
C GLN A 428 -26.03 8.81 -21.96
N HIS A 429 -25.70 8.71 -20.68
CA HIS A 429 -26.64 9.09 -19.59
C HIS A 429 -27.02 10.58 -19.65
N PHE A 430 -26.12 11.44 -20.09
CA PHE A 430 -26.35 12.88 -20.27
C PHE A 430 -26.81 13.25 -21.66
N GLU A 431 -26.34 12.52 -22.67
CA GLU A 431 -26.62 12.75 -24.09
C GLU A 431 -27.93 12.04 -24.48
N GLN A 432 -29.03 12.78 -24.52
CA GLN A 432 -30.36 12.21 -24.77
C GLN A 432 -30.87 12.41 -26.22
N GLU A 433 -30.23 13.31 -26.98
CA GLU A 433 -30.69 13.71 -28.30
C GLU A 433 -30.04 12.89 -29.46
N GLY A 434 -29.09 11.99 -29.17
CA GLY A 434 -28.41 11.16 -30.17
C GLY A 434 -27.45 11.93 -31.10
N ASN A 435 -27.07 13.15 -30.72
CA ASN A 435 -26.25 14.04 -31.52
C ASN A 435 -24.73 13.99 -31.18
N ARG A 436 -24.34 13.12 -30.25
CA ARG A 436 -22.97 12.91 -29.71
C ARG A 436 -22.39 14.12 -28.98
N HIS A 437 -23.26 15.00 -28.49
CA HIS A 437 -22.87 16.15 -27.68
C HIS A 437 -23.87 16.32 -26.55
N VAL A 438 -23.42 16.71 -25.39
CA VAL A 438 -24.28 17.11 -24.28
C VAL A 438 -24.44 18.63 -24.33
N SER A 439 -25.66 19.11 -24.45
CA SER A 439 -25.97 20.52 -24.40
C SER A 439 -26.08 21.07 -22.96
N VAL A 440 -26.03 22.39 -22.79
CA VAL A 440 -26.23 23.03 -21.48
C VAL A 440 -27.61 22.69 -20.94
N GLU A 441 -28.60 22.59 -21.81
CA GLU A 441 -30.01 22.33 -21.48
C GLU A 441 -30.19 20.88 -20.97
N GLU A 442 -29.59 19.88 -21.62
CA GLU A 442 -29.61 18.50 -21.16
C GLU A 442 -28.91 18.36 -19.80
N LEU A 443 -27.74 18.99 -19.65
CA LEU A 443 -26.99 18.97 -18.40
C LEU A 443 -27.75 19.69 -17.26
N ALA A 444 -28.38 20.81 -17.52
CA ALA A 444 -29.17 21.52 -16.55
C ALA A 444 -30.41 20.73 -16.09
N ARG A 445 -31.02 19.98 -17.00
CA ARG A 445 -32.15 19.08 -16.73
C ARG A 445 -31.73 17.94 -15.80
N GLU A 446 -30.63 17.28 -16.13
CA GLU A 446 -30.07 16.16 -15.32
C GLU A 446 -29.67 16.63 -13.92
N LEU A 447 -29.07 17.81 -13.82
CA LEU A 447 -28.66 18.39 -12.53
C LEU A 447 -29.80 19.00 -11.74
N ASN A 448 -31.01 19.07 -12.33
CA ASN A 448 -32.19 19.74 -11.75
C ASN A 448 -31.87 21.17 -11.28
N VAL A 449 -31.11 21.91 -12.09
CA VAL A 449 -30.71 23.30 -11.80
C VAL A 449 -31.47 24.29 -12.65
N GLY A 450 -31.88 25.40 -12.03
CA GLY A 450 -32.63 26.43 -12.71
C GLY A 450 -31.82 27.26 -13.73
N PRO A 451 -32.46 28.14 -14.51
CA PRO A 451 -31.84 28.92 -15.60
C PRO A 451 -30.61 29.73 -15.19
N THR A 452 -30.52 30.14 -13.93
CA THR A 452 -29.38 30.89 -13.40
C THR A 452 -28.08 30.08 -13.37
N ALA A 453 -28.16 28.76 -13.37
CA ALA A 453 -26.98 27.88 -13.41
C ALA A 453 -26.43 27.69 -14.84
N HIS A 454 -27.20 28.06 -15.88
CA HIS A 454 -26.77 27.97 -17.28
C HIS A 454 -25.48 28.76 -17.53
N SER A 455 -25.28 29.91 -16.89
CA SER A 455 -24.07 30.72 -17.03
C SER A 455 -22.87 29.99 -16.45
N ILE A 456 -23.02 29.29 -15.31
CA ILE A 456 -21.97 28.49 -14.68
C ILE A 456 -21.63 27.28 -15.54
N LEU A 457 -22.63 26.62 -16.10
CA LEU A 457 -22.46 25.46 -16.98
C LEU A 457 -21.77 25.84 -18.31
N ARG A 458 -22.07 27.03 -18.88
CA ARG A 458 -21.38 27.53 -20.06
C ARG A 458 -19.89 27.75 -19.87
N ASP A 459 -19.44 28.11 -18.67
CA ASP A 459 -18.02 28.25 -18.37
C ASP A 459 -17.27 26.90 -18.37
N TRP A 460 -18.00 25.80 -18.26
CA TRP A 460 -17.47 24.43 -18.27
C TRP A 460 -17.54 23.76 -19.63
N ILE A 461 -18.46 24.21 -20.48
CA ILE A 461 -18.68 23.70 -21.82
C ILE A 461 -17.99 24.65 -22.82
N ARG A 462 -17.54 24.14 -23.96
CA ARG A 462 -16.90 24.94 -25.00
C ARG A 462 -17.78 26.15 -25.39
N ASN A 463 -17.17 27.16 -26.04
CA ASN A 463 -17.82 28.36 -26.52
C ASN A 463 -19.09 28.11 -27.39
N ASP A 464 -19.23 26.89 -27.94
CA ASP A 464 -20.42 26.44 -28.69
C ASP A 464 -21.55 25.87 -27.83
N GLY A 465 -21.36 25.81 -26.51
CA GLY A 465 -22.35 25.27 -25.56
C GLY A 465 -22.51 23.74 -25.63
N LYS A 466 -21.55 23.02 -26.19
CA LYS A 466 -21.62 21.56 -26.40
C LYS A 466 -20.43 20.84 -25.79
N LEU A 467 -20.70 19.80 -25.02
CA LEU A 467 -19.70 18.91 -24.44
C LEU A 467 -19.66 17.60 -25.23
N ASN A 468 -18.55 17.32 -25.87
CA ASN A 468 -18.33 16.03 -26.53
C ASN A 468 -17.64 15.03 -25.58
N MET A 469 -17.54 13.77 -25.97
CA MET A 469 -16.91 12.69 -25.20
C MET A 469 -15.51 13.04 -24.70
N LEU A 470 -14.66 13.62 -25.54
CA LEU A 470 -13.31 14.04 -25.15
C LEU A 470 -13.33 15.17 -24.10
N GLY A 471 -14.28 16.08 -24.21
CA GLY A 471 -14.50 17.12 -23.21
C GLY A 471 -14.98 16.55 -21.89
N TYR A 472 -15.88 15.58 -21.93
CA TYR A 472 -16.39 14.87 -20.75
C TYR A 472 -15.28 14.13 -20.00
N THR A 473 -14.43 13.36 -20.69
CA THR A 473 -13.29 12.66 -20.04
C THR A 473 -12.28 13.63 -19.44
N LYS A 474 -11.92 14.71 -20.13
CA LYS A 474 -11.08 15.78 -19.57
C LYS A 474 -11.67 16.42 -18.32
N PHE A 475 -12.97 16.65 -18.33
CA PHE A 475 -13.68 17.19 -17.18
C PHE A 475 -13.63 16.24 -15.96
N LEU A 476 -13.76 14.94 -16.17
CA LEU A 476 -13.65 13.93 -15.11
C LEU A 476 -12.31 14.02 -14.37
N HIS A 477 -11.23 14.40 -15.08
CA HIS A 477 -9.90 14.61 -14.48
C HIS A 477 -9.68 16.01 -13.87
N GLY A 478 -10.72 16.85 -13.83
CA GLY A 478 -10.60 18.19 -13.28
C GLY A 478 -9.88 19.20 -14.19
N VAL A 479 -9.69 18.85 -15.46
CA VAL A 479 -9.14 19.78 -16.45
C VAL A 479 -10.25 20.75 -16.83
N THR A 480 -10.10 22.02 -16.44
CA THR A 480 -11.00 23.08 -16.90
C THR A 480 -10.87 23.25 -18.40
N LEU A 481 -11.97 23.14 -19.13
CA LEU A 481 -12.02 23.26 -20.61
C LEU A 481 -11.85 24.72 -21.09
N ARG A 482 -11.14 25.57 -20.33
CA ARG A 482 -10.86 26.94 -20.75
C ARG A 482 -10.09 26.90 -22.08
N SER A 483 -10.68 27.44 -23.11
CA SER A 483 -10.05 27.65 -24.40
C SER A 483 -8.70 28.35 -24.22
N THR A 484 -7.62 27.75 -24.68
CA THR A 484 -6.39 28.48 -25.01
C THR A 484 -6.77 29.53 -26.03
N PRO A 485 -6.48 30.83 -25.80
CA PRO A 485 -6.74 31.85 -26.80
C PRO A 485 -5.96 31.48 -28.07
N VAL A 486 -6.68 31.29 -29.17
CA VAL A 486 -6.08 31.10 -30.50
C VAL A 486 -5.28 32.38 -30.78
N ARG A 487 -3.94 32.28 -30.72
CA ARG A 487 -3.08 33.33 -31.25
C ARG A 487 -3.42 33.42 -32.74
N ARG A 488 -4.15 34.47 -33.13
CA ARG A 488 -4.24 34.89 -34.50
C ARG A 488 -2.86 35.43 -34.89
N HIS A 489 -2.19 34.73 -35.78
CA HIS A 489 -1.09 35.27 -36.59
C HIS A 489 -1.64 36.04 -37.74
#